data_e80a3c827597f94dd909d5f4f86a7744
#
_entry.id   e80a3c827597f94dd909d5f4f86a7744
#
_cell.length_a   1.000
_cell.length_b   1.000
_cell.length_c   1.000
_cell.angle_alpha   90.00
_cell.angle_beta   90.00
_cell.angle_gamma   90.00
#
_symmetry.space_group_name_H-M   'P 1'
#
loop_
_entity.id
_entity.type
_entity.pdbx_description
1 polymer ?
#
loop_
_entity_poly.entity_id
_entity_poly.type
_entity_poly.pdbx_seq_one_letter_code
_entity_poly.pdbx_strand_id
1 'polypeptide(L)'
;MVNGLIITGANGFLGKAISKSFIGEKQITLGRSNSDIICDLATQVPKLPSVDIIIHAAGKAHSVPKTEQEKQEFFNVNVKGTENLFKGLEQSPSLPKAFVFISSVSVYGTENSIGIDESYPLNAADPYGQSKIQAEKIVADWCIKNNVVCGILRLPLLVGSNPPGNLGAMIKAIKKGYYFNIGGGSARKSMVMAEDVAAIIPKLAEVGGIYNLTDGAHPNFNELSAYISNQLNKKSILNLPMGFARALAKIGDLVPKFPLNSKKLDKITSDLTFNDDKARSVLDWSPRSVLETFRV
;
A
#
# COMPACT_ATOMS: atom_id res chain seq x y z
N MET A 1 21.38 12.05 -16.22
CA MET A 1 21.17 12.37 -14.78
C MET A 1 19.78 12.95 -14.63
N VAL A 2 19.03 12.51 -13.63
CA VAL A 2 17.71 13.05 -13.32
C VAL A 2 17.89 14.45 -12.75
N ASN A 3 17.16 15.46 -13.25
CA ASN A 3 17.20 16.84 -12.72
C ASN A 3 16.53 16.99 -11.34
N GLY A 4 16.36 15.87 -10.64
CA GLY A 4 15.74 15.78 -9.33
C GLY A 4 14.35 15.12 -9.38
N LEU A 5 13.87 14.82 -8.19
CA LEU A 5 12.54 14.20 -7.98
C LEU A 5 11.84 14.83 -6.78
N ILE A 6 10.48 14.78 -6.81
CA ILE A 6 9.66 15.14 -5.64
C ILE A 6 9.02 13.87 -5.10
N ILE A 7 9.11 13.67 -3.79
CA ILE A 7 8.43 12.59 -3.08
C ILE A 7 7.37 13.19 -2.17
N THR A 8 6.10 12.92 -2.45
CA THR A 8 5.04 13.22 -1.49
C THR A 8 4.88 12.05 -0.52
N GLY A 9 4.60 12.33 0.75
CA GLY A 9 4.46 11.28 1.76
C GLY A 9 5.79 10.62 2.16
N ALA A 10 6.92 11.28 1.98
CA ALA A 10 8.27 10.80 2.32
C ALA A 10 8.42 10.35 3.78
N ASN A 11 7.65 10.92 4.71
CA ASN A 11 7.64 10.54 6.12
C ASN A 11 6.84 9.26 6.42
N GLY A 12 6.08 8.75 5.46
CA GLY A 12 5.31 7.51 5.57
C GLY A 12 6.20 6.27 5.51
N PHE A 13 5.59 5.09 5.75
CA PHE A 13 6.30 3.81 5.77
C PHE A 13 7.04 3.54 4.44
N LEU A 14 6.32 3.54 3.32
CA LEU A 14 6.90 3.36 1.99
C LEU A 14 7.75 4.57 1.57
N GLY A 15 7.30 5.79 1.89
CA GLY A 15 8.01 7.01 1.54
C GLY A 15 9.45 7.06 2.09
N LYS A 16 9.67 6.54 3.30
CA LYS A 16 11.02 6.41 3.89
C LYS A 16 11.90 5.43 3.11
N ALA A 17 11.33 4.29 2.66
CA ALA A 17 12.06 3.35 1.82
C ALA A 17 12.43 3.97 0.47
N ILE A 18 11.49 4.70 -0.13
CA ILE A 18 11.72 5.45 -1.38
C ILE A 18 12.81 6.50 -1.19
N SER A 19 12.70 7.38 -0.20
CA SER A 19 13.73 8.40 0.06
C SER A 19 15.12 7.79 0.28
N LYS A 20 15.18 6.63 0.94
CA LYS A 20 16.43 5.89 1.14
C LYS A 20 16.99 5.32 -0.18
N SER A 21 16.15 4.83 -1.07
CA SER A 21 16.55 4.28 -2.36
C SER A 21 17.16 5.33 -3.30
N PHE A 22 16.78 6.60 -3.13
CA PHE A 22 17.28 7.73 -3.92
C PHE A 22 18.36 8.55 -3.19
N ILE A 23 19.06 7.97 -2.19
CA ILE A 23 20.20 8.66 -1.56
C ILE A 23 21.28 8.92 -2.61
N GLY A 24 21.72 10.20 -2.69
CA GLY A 24 22.67 10.65 -3.71
C GLY A 24 22.03 11.34 -4.91
N GLU A 25 20.72 11.19 -5.10
CA GLU A 25 19.95 11.95 -6.08
C GLU A 25 19.39 13.24 -5.46
N LYS A 26 19.17 14.26 -6.29
CA LYS A 26 18.50 15.49 -5.85
C LYS A 26 17.03 15.19 -5.57
N GLN A 27 16.67 14.98 -4.33
CA GLN A 27 15.30 14.73 -3.91
C GLN A 27 14.73 15.89 -3.09
N ILE A 28 13.46 16.18 -3.30
CA ILE A 28 12.67 17.19 -2.58
C ILE A 28 11.47 16.45 -1.98
N THR A 29 11.28 16.61 -0.69
CA THR A 29 10.12 16.01 0.01
C THR A 29 8.98 17.01 0.11
N LEU A 30 7.74 16.53 -0.07
CA LEU A 30 6.52 17.32 0.10
C LEU A 30 5.58 16.66 1.10
N GLY A 31 5.15 17.39 2.10
CA GLY A 31 4.26 16.88 3.14
C GLY A 31 3.76 17.93 4.11
N ARG A 32 2.92 17.54 5.06
CA ARG A 32 2.31 18.45 6.05
C ARG A 32 3.28 18.94 7.13
N SER A 33 4.37 18.21 7.32
CA SER A 33 5.42 18.53 8.31
C SER A 33 6.71 17.79 7.97
N ASN A 34 7.83 18.22 8.52
CA ASN A 34 9.15 17.58 8.36
C ASN A 34 9.48 17.25 6.90
N SER A 35 9.27 18.20 6.02
CA SER A 35 9.47 18.10 4.57
C SER A 35 10.06 19.38 4.04
N ASP A 36 10.76 19.33 2.91
CA ASP A 36 11.35 20.51 2.26
C ASP A 36 10.28 21.49 1.81
N ILE A 37 9.14 20.97 1.29
CA ILE A 37 7.96 21.75 0.96
C ILE A 37 6.86 21.35 1.95
N ILE A 38 6.47 22.28 2.81
CA ILE A 38 5.37 22.09 3.76
C ILE A 38 4.08 22.53 3.08
N CYS A 39 3.20 21.55 2.78
CA CYS A 39 1.91 21.79 2.13
C CYS A 39 0.93 20.65 2.48
N ASP A 40 -0.28 20.99 2.91
CA ASP A 40 -1.38 20.04 2.99
C ASP A 40 -2.10 19.98 1.66
N LEU A 41 -1.77 18.97 0.87
CA LEU A 41 -2.37 18.75 -0.46
C LEU A 41 -3.91 18.64 -0.41
N ALA A 42 -4.50 18.18 0.69
CA ALA A 42 -5.96 18.10 0.80
C ALA A 42 -6.65 19.47 0.69
N THR A 43 -5.94 20.55 1.02
CA THR A 43 -6.50 21.92 1.11
C THR A 43 -5.73 22.96 0.31
N GLN A 44 -4.49 22.69 -0.10
CA GLN A 44 -3.57 23.66 -0.68
C GLN A 44 -2.98 23.18 -2.00
N VAL A 45 -2.71 24.12 -2.90
CA VAL A 45 -1.93 23.90 -4.12
C VAL A 45 -0.47 24.22 -3.82
N PRO A 46 0.47 23.26 -3.99
CA PRO A 46 1.86 23.48 -3.70
C PRO A 46 2.55 24.36 -4.76
N LYS A 47 3.54 25.16 -4.35
CA LYS A 47 4.48 25.77 -5.27
C LYS A 47 5.65 24.81 -5.49
N LEU A 48 5.83 24.38 -6.73
CA LEU A 48 6.77 23.32 -7.07
C LEU A 48 7.89 23.82 -7.98
N PRO A 49 9.16 23.43 -7.74
CA PRO A 49 10.23 23.61 -8.71
C PRO A 49 10.09 22.58 -9.85
N SER A 50 10.82 22.82 -10.95
CA SER A 50 10.96 21.80 -12.00
C SER A 50 11.77 20.61 -11.53
N VAL A 51 11.22 19.42 -11.77
CA VAL A 51 11.87 18.12 -11.51
C VAL A 51 11.52 17.14 -12.63
N ASP A 52 12.32 16.08 -12.78
CA ASP A 52 12.07 15.07 -13.80
C ASP A 52 11.03 14.04 -13.37
N ILE A 53 10.95 13.69 -12.07
CA ILE A 53 10.09 12.60 -11.56
C ILE A 53 9.28 13.09 -10.36
N ILE A 54 7.99 12.77 -10.38
CA ILE A 54 7.12 12.87 -9.20
C ILE A 54 6.81 11.47 -8.69
N ILE A 55 7.02 11.23 -7.40
CA ILE A 55 6.61 10.00 -6.71
C ILE A 55 5.53 10.37 -5.70
N HIS A 56 4.28 10.06 -6.05
CA HIS A 56 3.12 10.39 -5.22
C HIS A 56 2.76 9.23 -4.30
N ALA A 57 3.40 9.18 -3.12
CA ALA A 57 3.17 8.20 -2.08
C ALA A 57 2.33 8.74 -0.90
N ALA A 58 1.96 10.02 -0.92
CA ALA A 58 1.03 10.58 0.05
C ALA A 58 -0.38 10.01 -0.14
N GLY A 59 -1.02 9.65 0.95
CA GLY A 59 -2.39 9.16 0.91
C GLY A 59 -2.90 8.78 2.31
N LYS A 60 -4.23 8.84 2.48
CA LYS A 60 -4.91 8.31 3.66
C LYS A 60 -5.20 6.83 3.44
N ALA A 61 -4.77 6.00 4.37
CA ALA A 61 -4.96 4.54 4.39
C ALA A 61 -5.11 4.05 5.85
N HIS A 62 -5.30 2.77 6.06
CA HIS A 62 -5.22 2.08 7.36
C HIS A 62 -6.19 2.57 8.45
N SER A 63 -7.26 3.26 8.09
CA SER A 63 -8.33 3.61 9.04
C SER A 63 -9.67 3.06 8.56
N VAL A 64 -10.51 2.63 9.52
CA VAL A 64 -11.89 2.22 9.25
C VAL A 64 -12.78 3.41 9.60
N PRO A 65 -13.38 4.09 8.62
CA PRO A 65 -14.19 5.27 8.88
C PRO A 65 -15.49 4.90 9.63
N LYS A 66 -15.86 5.72 10.60
CA LYS A 66 -17.06 5.55 11.41
C LYS A 66 -18.13 6.60 11.11
N THR A 67 -17.72 7.73 10.54
CA THR A 67 -18.59 8.86 10.20
C THR A 67 -18.48 9.19 8.72
N GLU A 68 -19.47 9.89 8.16
CA GLU A 68 -19.40 10.39 6.78
C GLU A 68 -18.23 11.36 6.59
N GLN A 69 -17.90 12.16 7.59
CA GLN A 69 -16.74 13.04 7.55
C GLN A 69 -15.43 12.24 7.42
N GLU A 70 -15.26 11.16 8.19
CA GLU A 70 -14.10 10.28 8.08
C GLU A 70 -14.01 9.56 6.73
N LYS A 71 -15.14 9.23 6.10
CA LYS A 71 -15.20 8.70 4.73
C LYS A 71 -14.75 9.76 3.73
N GLN A 72 -15.28 10.98 3.84
CA GLN A 72 -14.94 12.10 2.96
C GLN A 72 -13.45 12.45 3.02
N GLU A 73 -12.79 12.27 4.15
CA GLU A 73 -11.35 12.51 4.29
C GLU A 73 -10.49 11.63 3.34
N PHE A 74 -10.93 10.42 2.97
CA PHE A 74 -10.23 9.63 1.97
C PHE A 74 -10.24 10.32 0.61
N PHE A 75 -11.36 10.89 0.23
CA PHE A 75 -11.48 11.63 -1.04
C PHE A 75 -10.74 12.96 -0.99
N ASN A 76 -10.79 13.67 0.14
CA ASN A 76 -10.07 14.93 0.31
C ASN A 76 -8.55 14.72 0.20
N VAL A 77 -8.01 13.66 0.82
CA VAL A 77 -6.57 13.40 0.80
C VAL A 77 -6.15 12.74 -0.52
N ASN A 78 -6.83 11.66 -0.95
CA ASN A 78 -6.36 10.83 -2.04
C ASN A 78 -6.77 11.37 -3.42
N VAL A 79 -7.92 12.03 -3.54
CA VAL A 79 -8.43 12.57 -4.82
C VAL A 79 -8.10 14.05 -4.92
N LYS A 80 -8.64 14.87 -4.01
CA LYS A 80 -8.43 16.31 -4.03
C LYS A 80 -6.95 16.69 -3.87
N GLY A 81 -6.23 15.94 -3.01
CA GLY A 81 -4.79 16.10 -2.83
C GLY A 81 -4.01 15.84 -4.12
N THR A 82 -4.38 14.83 -4.90
CA THR A 82 -3.79 14.55 -6.21
C THR A 82 -4.12 15.66 -7.22
N GLU A 83 -5.36 16.14 -7.26
CA GLU A 83 -5.73 17.28 -8.12
C GLU A 83 -4.95 18.55 -7.77
N ASN A 84 -4.76 18.85 -6.49
CA ASN A 84 -4.01 20.02 -6.06
C ASN A 84 -2.51 19.88 -6.39
N LEU A 85 -1.96 18.67 -6.30
CA LEU A 85 -0.59 18.40 -6.76
C LEU A 85 -0.45 18.69 -8.26
N PHE A 86 -1.39 18.26 -9.09
CA PHE A 86 -1.39 18.56 -10.53
C PHE A 86 -1.50 20.05 -10.82
N LYS A 87 -2.36 20.78 -10.12
CA LYS A 87 -2.41 22.24 -10.24
C LYS A 87 -1.07 22.92 -9.92
N GLY A 88 -0.36 22.39 -8.91
CA GLY A 88 0.99 22.86 -8.59
C GLY A 88 2.02 22.55 -9.67
N LEU A 89 1.92 21.37 -10.30
CA LEU A 89 2.78 21.00 -11.42
C LEU A 89 2.50 21.84 -12.68
N GLU A 90 1.24 22.13 -12.99
CA GLU A 90 0.85 23.01 -14.11
C GLU A 90 1.33 24.47 -13.94
N GLN A 91 1.58 24.89 -12.70
CA GLN A 91 2.16 26.20 -12.38
C GLN A 91 3.70 26.20 -12.28
N SER A 92 4.32 25.02 -12.34
CA SER A 92 5.77 24.89 -12.28
C SER A 92 6.42 25.34 -13.61
N PRO A 93 7.71 25.72 -13.61
CA PRO A 93 8.39 26.17 -14.83
C PRO A 93 8.44 25.11 -15.94
N SER A 94 8.39 23.82 -15.60
CA SER A 94 8.26 22.71 -16.55
C SER A 94 7.54 21.53 -15.92
N LEU A 95 6.82 20.74 -16.71
CA LEU A 95 6.20 19.51 -16.28
C LEU A 95 7.27 18.41 -16.07
N PRO A 96 7.00 17.42 -15.17
CA PRO A 96 7.89 16.27 -15.00
C PRO A 96 7.83 15.35 -16.23
N LYS A 97 8.88 14.55 -16.42
CA LYS A 97 8.93 13.51 -17.46
C LYS A 97 8.10 12.29 -17.07
N ALA A 98 8.06 11.98 -15.76
CA ALA A 98 7.32 10.83 -15.24
C ALA A 98 6.58 11.15 -13.93
N PHE A 99 5.44 10.51 -13.77
CA PHE A 99 4.62 10.53 -12.56
C PHE A 99 4.38 9.10 -12.08
N VAL A 100 4.87 8.77 -10.89
CA VAL A 100 4.68 7.46 -10.25
C VAL A 100 3.66 7.60 -9.13
N PHE A 101 2.54 6.88 -9.25
CA PHE A 101 1.46 6.88 -8.28
C PHE A 101 1.44 5.59 -7.47
N ILE A 102 1.46 5.71 -6.15
CA ILE A 102 1.31 4.58 -5.25
C ILE A 102 -0.17 4.33 -4.98
N SER A 103 -0.69 3.28 -5.62
CA SER A 103 -2.04 2.79 -5.45
C SER A 103 -2.09 1.56 -4.52
N SER A 104 -3.18 0.83 -4.53
CA SER A 104 -3.40 -0.33 -3.68
C SER A 104 -4.24 -1.38 -4.39
N VAL A 105 -4.02 -2.65 -4.09
CA VAL A 105 -4.89 -3.76 -4.50
C VAL A 105 -6.33 -3.65 -3.96
N SER A 106 -6.57 -2.75 -3.01
CA SER A 106 -7.93 -2.46 -2.53
C SER A 106 -8.86 -1.93 -3.63
N VAL A 107 -8.33 -1.44 -4.74
CA VAL A 107 -9.11 -1.01 -5.91
C VAL A 107 -9.95 -2.13 -6.51
N TYR A 108 -9.53 -3.38 -6.37
CA TYR A 108 -10.26 -4.54 -6.88
C TYR A 108 -11.54 -4.87 -6.10
N GLY A 109 -11.64 -4.43 -4.84
CA GLY A 109 -12.86 -4.54 -4.04
C GLY A 109 -13.25 -5.95 -3.63
N THR A 110 -12.31 -6.90 -3.68
CA THR A 110 -12.55 -8.29 -3.26
C THR A 110 -11.71 -8.64 -2.02
N GLU A 111 -12.24 -9.55 -1.20
CA GLU A 111 -11.59 -10.07 0.00
C GLU A 111 -11.21 -11.55 -0.14
N ASN A 112 -11.67 -12.21 -1.20
CA ASN A 112 -11.45 -13.62 -1.49
C ASN A 112 -11.27 -13.83 -2.99
N SER A 113 -10.02 -14.00 -3.41
CA SER A 113 -9.67 -14.30 -4.81
C SER A 113 -8.20 -14.72 -4.90
N ILE A 114 -7.87 -15.47 -5.94
CA ILE A 114 -6.51 -15.99 -6.15
C ILE A 114 -5.97 -15.52 -7.50
N GLY A 115 -4.75 -14.97 -7.50
CA GLY A 115 -4.04 -14.62 -8.71
C GLY A 115 -4.65 -13.48 -9.53
N ILE A 116 -5.24 -12.47 -8.85
CA ILE A 116 -5.81 -11.30 -9.52
C ILE A 116 -4.72 -10.55 -10.28
N ASP A 117 -4.91 -10.33 -11.56
CA ASP A 117 -4.05 -9.49 -12.41
C ASP A 117 -4.62 -8.06 -12.59
N GLU A 118 -3.93 -7.23 -13.36
CA GLU A 118 -4.29 -5.83 -13.56
C GLU A 118 -5.54 -5.64 -14.44
N SER A 119 -6.00 -6.68 -15.15
CA SER A 119 -7.22 -6.67 -15.98
C SER A 119 -8.49 -6.88 -15.16
N TYR A 120 -8.35 -7.34 -13.92
CA TYR A 120 -9.50 -7.58 -13.03
C TYR A 120 -10.29 -6.28 -12.79
N PRO A 121 -11.63 -6.33 -12.77
CA PRO A 121 -12.48 -5.14 -12.60
C PRO A 121 -12.17 -4.37 -11.30
N LEU A 122 -12.15 -3.04 -11.39
CA LEU A 122 -12.02 -2.16 -10.24
C LEU A 122 -13.41 -1.94 -9.63
N ASN A 123 -13.69 -2.61 -8.51
CA ASN A 123 -15.03 -2.65 -7.92
C ASN A 123 -15.02 -2.42 -6.39
N ALA A 124 -14.13 -1.57 -5.91
CA ALA A 124 -14.08 -1.25 -4.48
C ALA A 124 -15.36 -0.56 -4.01
N ALA A 125 -15.92 -1.06 -2.91
CA ALA A 125 -17.09 -0.48 -2.26
C ALA A 125 -16.72 0.38 -1.02
N ASP A 126 -15.54 0.17 -0.45
CA ASP A 126 -15.07 0.94 0.69
C ASP A 126 -14.47 2.30 0.25
N PRO A 127 -14.53 3.33 1.11
CA PRO A 127 -14.08 4.69 0.76
C PRO A 127 -12.61 4.79 0.36
N TYR A 128 -11.75 3.94 0.94
CA TYR A 128 -10.33 3.92 0.58
C TYR A 128 -10.13 3.42 -0.85
N GLY A 129 -10.65 2.23 -1.16
CA GLY A 129 -10.53 1.65 -2.50
C GLY A 129 -11.17 2.54 -3.56
N GLN A 130 -12.37 3.10 -3.30
CA GLN A 130 -13.04 4.05 -4.19
C GLN A 130 -12.20 5.32 -4.43
N SER A 131 -11.60 5.89 -3.40
CA SER A 131 -10.74 7.07 -3.53
C SER A 131 -9.48 6.77 -4.36
N LYS A 132 -8.92 5.55 -4.25
CA LYS A 132 -7.78 5.13 -5.06
C LYS A 132 -8.17 4.90 -6.52
N ILE A 133 -9.34 4.31 -6.82
CA ILE A 133 -9.86 4.17 -8.20
C ILE A 133 -9.99 5.56 -8.86
N GLN A 134 -10.61 6.52 -8.17
CA GLN A 134 -10.75 7.88 -8.68
C GLN A 134 -9.40 8.56 -8.90
N ALA A 135 -8.47 8.40 -7.97
CA ALA A 135 -7.13 8.97 -8.10
C ALA A 135 -6.35 8.33 -9.26
N GLU A 136 -6.40 7.00 -9.44
CA GLU A 136 -5.78 6.32 -10.60
C GLU A 136 -6.28 6.91 -11.92
N LYS A 137 -7.61 7.13 -12.03
CA LYS A 137 -8.21 7.71 -13.23
C LYS A 137 -7.70 9.12 -13.48
N ILE A 138 -7.72 9.98 -12.47
CA ILE A 138 -7.24 11.38 -12.58
C ILE A 138 -5.75 11.40 -12.96
N VAL A 139 -4.94 10.51 -12.37
CA VAL A 139 -3.51 10.39 -12.69
C VAL A 139 -3.30 9.98 -14.13
N ALA A 140 -3.98 8.94 -14.60
CA ALA A 140 -3.86 8.46 -15.97
C ALA A 140 -4.29 9.53 -16.98
N ASP A 141 -5.46 10.15 -16.77
CA ASP A 141 -6.00 11.19 -17.65
C ASP A 141 -5.05 12.41 -17.73
N TRP A 142 -4.51 12.86 -16.57
CA TRP A 142 -3.59 13.98 -16.53
C TRP A 142 -2.26 13.67 -17.23
N CYS A 143 -1.70 12.49 -17.00
CA CYS A 143 -0.45 12.08 -17.64
C CYS A 143 -0.59 11.98 -19.17
N ILE A 144 -1.67 11.38 -19.65
CA ILE A 144 -1.98 11.29 -21.10
C ILE A 144 -2.09 12.70 -21.69
N LYS A 145 -2.87 13.58 -21.08
CA LYS A 145 -3.08 14.96 -21.55
C LYS A 145 -1.78 15.74 -21.68
N ASN A 146 -0.84 15.50 -20.78
CA ASN A 146 0.40 16.27 -20.66
C ASN A 146 1.64 15.56 -21.22
N ASN A 147 1.47 14.40 -21.87
CA ASN A 147 2.57 13.56 -22.39
C ASN A 147 3.63 13.23 -21.33
N VAL A 148 3.17 12.89 -20.12
CA VAL A 148 4.01 12.47 -18.98
C VAL A 148 3.94 10.95 -18.85
N VAL A 149 5.07 10.29 -18.65
CA VAL A 149 5.10 8.84 -18.40
C VAL A 149 4.34 8.54 -17.09
N CYS A 150 3.33 7.65 -17.19
CA CYS A 150 2.46 7.33 -16.06
C CYS A 150 2.79 5.94 -15.52
N GLY A 151 3.30 5.85 -14.27
CA GLY A 151 3.50 4.59 -13.56
C GLY A 151 2.55 4.47 -12.37
N ILE A 152 1.79 3.38 -12.28
CA ILE A 152 0.85 3.11 -11.17
C ILE A 152 1.19 1.76 -10.55
N LEU A 153 1.42 1.75 -9.23
CA LEU A 153 1.69 0.53 -8.46
C LEU A 153 0.50 0.18 -7.56
N ARG A 154 -0.16 -0.93 -7.82
CA ARG A 154 -1.20 -1.51 -6.97
C ARG A 154 -0.57 -2.44 -5.96
N LEU A 155 -0.30 -1.92 -4.77
CA LEU A 155 0.48 -2.61 -3.74
C LEU A 155 -0.41 -3.41 -2.79
N PRO A 156 -0.04 -4.68 -2.47
CA PRO A 156 -0.65 -5.47 -1.42
C PRO A 156 -0.11 -5.08 -0.04
N LEU A 157 -0.04 -6.02 0.91
CA LEU A 157 0.53 -5.77 2.23
C LEU A 157 2.03 -5.45 2.12
N LEU A 158 2.40 -4.23 2.48
CA LEU A 158 3.80 -3.81 2.54
C LEU A 158 4.48 -4.34 3.80
N VAL A 159 5.67 -4.89 3.61
CA VAL A 159 6.53 -5.44 4.67
C VAL A 159 7.85 -4.69 4.72
N GLY A 160 8.42 -4.53 5.90
CA GLY A 160 9.68 -3.84 6.15
C GLY A 160 9.82 -3.50 7.63
N SER A 161 10.86 -2.76 8.03
CA SER A 161 11.11 -2.40 9.43
C SER A 161 9.96 -1.57 10.02
N ASN A 162 9.43 -2.02 11.18
CA ASN A 162 8.33 -1.36 11.88
C ASN A 162 7.07 -1.14 11.01
N PRO A 163 6.49 -2.20 10.42
CA PRO A 163 5.36 -2.07 9.51
C PRO A 163 4.13 -1.54 10.24
N PRO A 164 3.36 -0.63 9.60
CA PRO A 164 2.11 -0.15 10.16
C PRO A 164 0.96 -1.17 10.04
N GLY A 165 -0.21 -0.81 10.57
CA GLY A 165 -1.45 -1.54 10.34
C GLY A 165 -1.46 -2.95 10.91
N ASN A 166 -2.05 -3.89 10.17
CA ASN A 166 -2.31 -5.25 10.64
C ASN A 166 -1.04 -6.06 10.91
N LEU A 167 0.00 -5.89 10.10
CA LEU A 167 1.27 -6.60 10.31
C LEU A 167 1.96 -6.13 11.59
N GLY A 168 2.02 -4.81 11.83
CA GLY A 168 2.56 -4.27 13.08
C GLY A 168 1.75 -4.71 14.30
N ALA A 169 0.42 -4.77 14.19
CA ALA A 169 -0.44 -5.29 15.25
C ALA A 169 -0.18 -6.78 15.52
N MET A 170 0.00 -7.60 14.48
CA MET A 170 0.35 -9.01 14.57
C MET A 170 1.70 -9.21 15.29
N ILE A 171 2.73 -8.50 14.86
CA ILE A 171 4.06 -8.54 15.51
C ILE A 171 3.96 -8.20 17.00
N LYS A 172 3.24 -7.12 17.33
CA LYS A 172 3.02 -6.70 18.71
C LYS A 172 2.28 -7.77 19.53
N ALA A 173 1.27 -8.41 18.95
CA ALA A 173 0.50 -9.47 19.60
C ALA A 173 1.35 -10.72 19.83
N ILE A 174 2.18 -11.13 18.88
CA ILE A 174 3.14 -12.22 19.02
C ILE A 174 4.16 -11.90 20.10
N LYS A 175 4.75 -10.70 20.07
CA LYS A 175 5.72 -10.25 21.08
C LYS A 175 5.16 -10.31 22.49
N LYS A 176 3.87 -9.97 22.65
CA LYS A 176 3.15 -9.98 23.94
C LYS A 176 2.55 -11.34 24.31
N GLY A 177 2.58 -12.34 23.41
CA GLY A 177 2.13 -13.72 23.67
C GLY A 177 0.63 -13.94 23.62
N TYR A 178 -0.18 -13.04 23.00
CA TYR A 178 -1.64 -13.21 22.87
C TYR A 178 -2.11 -13.39 21.41
N TYR A 179 -1.19 -13.57 20.47
CA TYR A 179 -1.54 -13.91 19.09
C TYR A 179 -1.85 -15.40 18.97
N PHE A 180 -2.84 -15.72 18.15
CA PHE A 180 -3.15 -17.09 17.72
C PHE A 180 -3.64 -17.08 16.28
N ASN A 181 -3.36 -18.14 15.55
CA ASN A 181 -3.91 -18.37 14.23
C ASN A 181 -5.38 -18.83 14.33
N ILE A 182 -6.18 -18.52 13.35
CA ILE A 182 -7.56 -18.97 13.25
C ILE A 182 -7.66 -20.01 12.15
N GLY A 183 -8.26 -21.17 12.45
CA GLY A 183 -8.43 -22.24 11.48
C GLY A 183 -7.11 -22.74 10.86
N GLY A 184 -6.04 -22.78 11.65
CA GLY A 184 -4.71 -23.17 11.18
C GLY A 184 -3.93 -22.08 10.49
N GLY A 185 -4.50 -20.90 10.28
CA GLY A 185 -3.81 -19.78 9.59
C GLY A 185 -3.49 -20.08 8.13
N SER A 186 -4.31 -20.87 7.45
CA SER A 186 -4.06 -21.37 6.08
C SER A 186 -4.24 -20.30 4.99
N ALA A 187 -4.97 -19.22 5.29
CA ALA A 187 -5.24 -18.16 4.32
C ALA A 187 -3.97 -17.48 3.82
N ARG A 188 -3.81 -17.42 2.48
CA ARG A 188 -2.68 -16.82 1.79
C ARG A 188 -2.94 -15.36 1.47
N LYS A 189 -1.91 -14.53 1.64
CA LYS A 189 -1.96 -13.10 1.31
C LYS A 189 -0.72 -12.68 0.54
N SER A 190 -0.93 -11.91 -0.53
CA SER A 190 0.20 -11.29 -1.21
C SER A 190 0.83 -10.22 -0.32
N MET A 191 2.15 -10.19 -0.37
CA MET A 191 2.99 -9.25 0.36
C MET A 191 4.13 -8.79 -0.53
N VAL A 192 4.77 -7.69 -0.18
CA VAL A 192 5.96 -7.19 -0.88
C VAL A 192 6.83 -6.36 0.07
N MET A 193 8.14 -6.45 -0.09
CA MET A 193 9.09 -5.63 0.67
C MET A 193 9.03 -4.17 0.19
N ALA A 194 8.93 -3.23 1.13
CA ALA A 194 8.90 -1.79 0.81
C ALA A 194 10.18 -1.33 0.09
N GLU A 195 11.31 -1.92 0.42
CA GLU A 195 12.60 -1.64 -0.21
C GLU A 195 12.63 -2.11 -1.68
N ASP A 196 12.00 -3.26 -2.00
CA ASP A 196 11.93 -3.76 -3.38
C ASP A 196 11.00 -2.88 -4.23
N VAL A 197 9.87 -2.45 -3.66
CA VAL A 197 8.99 -1.46 -4.30
C VAL A 197 9.74 -0.16 -4.59
N ALA A 198 10.56 0.31 -3.66
CA ALA A 198 11.36 1.53 -3.87
C ALA A 198 12.39 1.35 -4.99
N ALA A 199 13.03 0.17 -5.08
CA ALA A 199 14.07 -0.12 -6.05
C ALA A 199 13.56 -0.19 -7.51
N ILE A 200 12.28 -0.54 -7.74
CA ILE A 200 11.71 -0.64 -9.11
C ILE A 200 11.25 0.72 -9.67
N ILE A 201 11.13 1.75 -8.83
CA ILE A 201 10.58 3.05 -9.24
C ILE A 201 11.34 3.69 -10.41
N PRO A 202 12.69 3.68 -10.48
CA PRO A 202 13.40 4.23 -11.63
C PRO A 202 12.98 3.58 -12.96
N LYS A 203 12.90 2.25 -13.00
CA LYS A 203 12.46 1.50 -14.19
C LYS A 203 11.00 1.80 -14.55
N LEU A 204 10.12 1.88 -13.54
CA LEU A 204 8.72 2.26 -13.73
C LEU A 204 8.59 3.68 -14.30
N ALA A 205 9.41 4.63 -13.86
CA ALA A 205 9.42 6.00 -14.37
C ALA A 205 9.88 6.11 -15.83
N GLU A 206 10.65 5.13 -16.33
CA GLU A 206 11.05 5.04 -17.74
C GLU A 206 9.96 4.40 -18.61
N VAL A 207 9.36 3.31 -18.13
CA VAL A 207 8.46 2.45 -18.91
C VAL A 207 6.99 2.86 -18.77
N GLY A 208 6.57 3.34 -17.59
CA GLY A 208 5.17 3.59 -17.27
C GLY A 208 4.35 2.29 -17.12
N GLY A 209 3.02 2.45 -17.06
CA GLY A 209 2.08 1.33 -16.96
C GLY A 209 1.52 1.11 -15.56
N ILE A 210 0.60 0.15 -15.44
CA ILE A 210 -0.06 -0.23 -14.19
C ILE A 210 0.38 -1.64 -13.82
N TYR A 211 0.81 -1.85 -12.58
CA TYR A 211 1.37 -3.12 -12.13
C TYR A 211 0.93 -3.47 -10.71
N ASN A 212 0.60 -4.75 -10.50
CA ASN A 212 0.63 -5.37 -9.19
C ASN A 212 2.09 -5.74 -8.85
N LEU A 213 2.52 -5.54 -7.62
CA LEU A 213 3.82 -6.01 -7.15
C LEU A 213 3.64 -6.92 -5.95
N THR A 214 4.18 -8.13 -6.04
CA THR A 214 4.18 -9.10 -4.93
C THR A 214 5.55 -9.73 -4.78
N ASP A 215 5.79 -10.51 -3.72
CA ASP A 215 7.00 -11.34 -3.61
C ASP A 215 6.88 -12.67 -4.36
N GLY A 216 5.70 -12.97 -4.93
CA GLY A 216 5.39 -14.22 -5.62
C GLY A 216 5.23 -15.45 -4.72
N ALA A 217 5.56 -15.36 -3.43
CA ALA A 217 5.48 -16.48 -2.50
C ALA A 217 4.11 -16.60 -1.82
N HIS A 218 3.43 -15.47 -1.58
CA HIS A 218 2.11 -15.38 -0.96
C HIS A 218 2.00 -16.21 0.33
N PRO A 219 2.78 -15.90 1.37
CA PRO A 219 2.77 -16.70 2.59
C PRO A 219 1.39 -16.73 3.25
N ASN A 220 1.05 -17.85 3.88
CA ASN A 220 -0.13 -17.94 4.72
C ASN A 220 0.16 -17.37 6.12
N PHE A 221 -0.89 -17.16 6.90
CA PHE A 221 -0.74 -16.59 8.25
C PHE A 221 0.03 -17.51 9.21
N ASN A 222 0.00 -18.84 9.02
CA ASN A 222 0.78 -19.76 9.82
C ASN A 222 2.29 -19.63 9.51
N GLU A 223 2.65 -19.61 8.24
CA GLU A 223 4.05 -19.40 7.80
C GLU A 223 4.59 -18.05 8.32
N LEU A 224 3.82 -16.98 8.12
CA LEU A 224 4.21 -15.64 8.56
C LEU A 224 4.32 -15.54 10.10
N SER A 225 3.33 -16.08 10.83
CA SER A 225 3.35 -16.00 12.29
C SER A 225 4.46 -16.85 12.91
N ALA A 226 4.72 -18.03 12.35
CA ALA A 226 5.83 -18.88 12.76
C ALA A 226 7.18 -18.17 12.51
N TYR A 227 7.35 -17.57 11.34
CA TYR A 227 8.55 -16.81 11.00
C TYR A 227 8.81 -15.65 11.97
N ILE A 228 7.79 -14.85 12.27
CA ILE A 228 7.88 -13.74 13.24
C ILE A 228 8.16 -14.28 14.66
N SER A 229 7.47 -15.35 15.06
CA SER A 229 7.65 -15.96 16.39
C SER A 229 9.07 -16.46 16.60
N ASN A 230 9.66 -17.11 15.59
CA ASN A 230 11.04 -17.59 15.62
C ASN A 230 12.04 -16.44 15.79
N GLN A 231 11.88 -15.33 15.03
CA GLN A 231 12.74 -14.15 15.17
C GLN A 231 12.65 -13.50 16.57
N LEU A 232 11.48 -13.57 17.19
CA LEU A 232 11.25 -13.00 18.54
C LEU A 232 11.59 -13.99 19.67
N ASN A 233 12.11 -15.18 19.35
CA ASN A 233 12.36 -16.26 20.31
C ASN A 233 11.12 -16.59 21.16
N LYS A 234 9.93 -16.63 20.53
CA LYS A 234 8.67 -16.95 21.18
C LYS A 234 8.30 -18.42 20.95
N LYS A 235 7.41 -18.94 21.80
CA LYS A 235 6.84 -20.28 21.63
C LYS A 235 6.00 -20.36 20.37
N SER A 236 5.71 -21.60 19.92
CA SER A 236 4.82 -21.84 18.78
C SER A 236 3.47 -21.13 18.96
N ILE A 237 2.96 -20.60 17.86
CA ILE A 237 1.68 -19.89 17.82
C ILE A 237 0.54 -20.90 18.02
N LEU A 238 -0.35 -20.60 18.95
CA LEU A 238 -1.54 -21.40 19.19
C LEU A 238 -2.55 -21.25 18.04
N ASN A 239 -3.34 -22.29 17.81
CA ASN A 239 -4.40 -22.30 16.82
C ASN A 239 -5.78 -22.29 17.48
N LEU A 240 -6.61 -21.32 17.10
CA LEU A 240 -8.02 -21.27 17.47
C LEU A 240 -8.82 -22.08 16.44
N PRO A 241 -9.49 -23.18 16.82
CA PRO A 241 -10.31 -23.95 15.89
C PRO A 241 -11.39 -23.12 15.22
N MET A 242 -11.63 -23.37 13.93
CA MET A 242 -12.58 -22.59 13.12
C MET A 242 -13.99 -22.57 13.69
N GLY A 243 -14.47 -23.70 14.24
CA GLY A 243 -15.79 -23.76 14.87
C GLY A 243 -15.96 -22.80 16.03
N PHE A 244 -14.93 -22.68 16.88
CA PHE A 244 -14.92 -21.75 18.01
C PHE A 244 -14.82 -20.29 17.53
N ALA A 245 -13.98 -20.03 16.53
CA ALA A 245 -13.87 -18.70 15.93
C ALA A 245 -15.20 -18.23 15.31
N ARG A 246 -15.94 -19.12 14.63
CA ARG A 246 -17.27 -18.81 14.08
C ARG A 246 -18.29 -18.49 15.19
N ALA A 247 -18.27 -19.24 16.30
CA ALA A 247 -19.15 -18.94 17.42
C ALA A 247 -18.86 -17.53 18.01
N LEU A 248 -17.57 -17.20 18.22
CA LEU A 248 -17.17 -15.86 18.67
C LEU A 248 -17.55 -14.76 17.66
N ALA A 249 -17.41 -15.03 16.36
CA ALA A 249 -17.75 -14.06 15.31
C ALA A 249 -19.25 -13.74 15.30
N LYS A 250 -20.13 -14.75 15.50
CA LYS A 250 -21.58 -14.55 15.65
C LYS A 250 -21.93 -13.69 16.86
N ILE A 251 -21.23 -13.88 17.99
CA ILE A 251 -21.37 -12.99 19.15
C ILE A 251 -20.97 -11.57 18.77
N GLY A 252 -19.88 -11.43 18.03
CA GLY A 252 -19.38 -10.12 17.58
C GLY A 252 -20.28 -9.42 16.56
N ASP A 253 -21.13 -10.14 15.85
CA ASP A 253 -22.16 -9.55 14.97
C ASP A 253 -23.26 -8.85 15.77
N LEU A 254 -23.50 -9.30 17.01
CA LEU A 254 -24.53 -8.78 17.90
C LEU A 254 -23.99 -7.73 18.89
N VAL A 255 -22.72 -7.83 19.26
CA VAL A 255 -22.10 -6.97 20.29
C VAL A 255 -21.25 -5.87 19.66
N PRO A 256 -21.66 -4.60 19.71
CA PRO A 256 -20.85 -3.47 19.21
C PRO A 256 -19.44 -3.47 19.83
N LYS A 257 -18.41 -3.23 19.02
CA LYS A 257 -16.99 -3.15 19.42
C LYS A 257 -16.33 -4.50 19.80
N PHE A 258 -17.01 -5.66 19.63
CA PHE A 258 -16.36 -6.94 19.79
C PHE A 258 -15.22 -7.08 18.75
N PRO A 259 -14.06 -7.63 19.14
CA PRO A 259 -12.86 -7.62 18.28
C PRO A 259 -13.01 -8.45 16.99
N LEU A 260 -13.82 -9.49 17.00
CA LEU A 260 -14.04 -10.42 15.89
C LEU A 260 -15.55 -10.46 15.53
N ASN A 261 -15.89 -10.23 14.25
CA ASN A 261 -17.21 -10.45 13.69
C ASN A 261 -17.11 -11.32 12.42
N SER A 262 -18.24 -11.77 11.87
CA SER A 262 -18.25 -12.67 10.71
C SER A 262 -17.49 -12.08 9.52
N LYS A 263 -17.67 -10.81 9.19
CA LYS A 263 -16.96 -10.14 8.10
C LYS A 263 -15.44 -10.13 8.30
N LYS A 264 -14.98 -9.85 9.51
CA LYS A 264 -13.54 -9.91 9.82
C LYS A 264 -12.99 -11.32 9.78
N LEU A 265 -13.77 -12.30 10.27
CA LEU A 265 -13.39 -13.70 10.23
C LEU A 265 -13.19 -14.15 8.78
N ASP A 266 -14.16 -13.88 7.90
CA ASP A 266 -14.07 -14.22 6.48
C ASP A 266 -12.84 -13.58 5.83
N LYS A 267 -12.57 -12.30 6.10
CA LYS A 267 -11.41 -11.59 5.58
C LYS A 267 -10.07 -12.23 5.97
N ILE A 268 -9.92 -12.71 7.20
CA ILE A 268 -8.66 -13.29 7.70
C ILE A 268 -8.52 -14.78 7.40
N THR A 269 -9.59 -15.44 6.97
CA THR A 269 -9.58 -16.88 6.65
C THR A 269 -9.73 -17.18 5.17
N SER A 270 -9.90 -16.16 4.31
CA SER A 270 -9.98 -16.31 2.85
C SER A 270 -8.65 -15.96 2.20
N ASP A 271 -8.32 -16.64 1.10
CA ASP A 271 -7.16 -16.30 0.27
C ASP A 271 -7.40 -14.98 -0.47
N LEU A 272 -6.35 -14.17 -0.56
CA LEU A 272 -6.33 -12.98 -1.40
C LEU A 272 -4.93 -12.78 -1.95
N THR A 273 -4.73 -13.23 -3.19
CA THR A 273 -3.44 -13.16 -3.87
C THR A 273 -3.54 -12.44 -5.21
N PHE A 274 -2.45 -11.82 -5.61
CA PHE A 274 -2.35 -11.02 -6.82
C PHE A 274 -1.21 -11.56 -7.69
N ASN A 275 -1.41 -11.52 -9.01
CA ASN A 275 -0.43 -11.90 -9.99
C ASN A 275 0.47 -10.69 -10.32
N ASP A 276 1.78 -10.93 -10.45
CA ASP A 276 2.80 -9.93 -10.80
C ASP A 276 3.58 -10.27 -12.09
N ASP A 277 3.08 -11.20 -12.91
CA ASP A 277 3.73 -11.64 -14.15
C ASP A 277 3.98 -10.50 -15.13
N LYS A 278 3.06 -9.54 -15.19
CA LYS A 278 3.23 -8.34 -16.00
C LYS A 278 4.43 -7.51 -15.54
N ALA A 279 4.58 -7.31 -14.22
CA ALA A 279 5.74 -6.59 -13.68
C ALA A 279 7.04 -7.35 -13.95
N ARG A 280 7.04 -8.67 -13.81
CA ARG A 280 8.21 -9.53 -14.11
C ARG A 280 8.63 -9.42 -15.57
N SER A 281 7.68 -9.48 -16.50
CA SER A 281 7.97 -9.47 -17.94
C SER A 281 8.35 -8.09 -18.49
N VAL A 282 7.81 -7.00 -17.93
CA VAL A 282 7.96 -5.64 -18.48
C VAL A 282 8.98 -4.80 -17.71
N LEU A 283 9.04 -4.96 -16.39
CA LEU A 283 9.91 -4.16 -15.52
C LEU A 283 11.14 -4.95 -15.04
N ASP A 284 11.33 -6.21 -15.45
CA ASP A 284 12.36 -7.12 -14.92
C ASP A 284 12.21 -7.29 -13.39
N TRP A 285 10.95 -7.28 -12.89
CA TRP A 285 10.65 -7.38 -11.47
C TRP A 285 11.14 -8.70 -10.87
N SER A 286 12.09 -8.63 -9.95
CA SER A 286 12.68 -9.78 -9.26
C SER A 286 12.74 -9.52 -7.75
N PRO A 287 11.60 -9.63 -7.05
CA PRO A 287 11.52 -9.33 -5.62
C PRO A 287 12.19 -10.39 -4.77
N ARG A 288 12.60 -9.99 -3.58
CA ARG A 288 13.05 -10.91 -2.54
C ARG A 288 11.84 -11.51 -1.81
N SER A 289 11.96 -12.79 -1.41
CA SER A 289 10.95 -13.43 -0.55
C SER A 289 10.83 -12.69 0.80
N VAL A 290 9.59 -12.38 1.18
CA VAL A 290 9.31 -11.73 2.47
C VAL A 290 9.77 -12.62 3.63
N LEU A 291 9.49 -13.94 3.59
CA LEU A 291 9.87 -14.86 4.67
C LEU A 291 11.39 -15.11 4.77
N GLU A 292 12.18 -14.70 3.79
CA GLU A 292 13.64 -14.82 3.85
C GLU A 292 14.32 -13.50 4.27
N THR A 293 13.69 -12.39 3.89
CA THR A 293 14.32 -11.05 3.98
C THR A 293 13.81 -10.22 5.15
N PHE A 294 12.53 -10.32 5.49
CA PHE A 294 11.91 -9.51 6.53
C PHE A 294 12.57 -9.73 7.90
N ARG A 295 12.85 -8.63 8.62
CA ARG A 295 13.33 -8.63 10.01
C ARG A 295 12.39 -7.82 10.89
N VAL A 296 12.08 -8.37 12.09
CA VAL A 296 11.14 -7.78 13.07
C VAL A 296 11.85 -6.79 13.98
#